data_d9f2e2a351a9faacac13749974c0e861
#
_entry.id   d9f2e2a351a9faacac13749974c0e861
#
_cell.length_a   1.000
_cell.length_b   1.000
_cell.length_c   1.000
_cell.angle_alpha   90.00
_cell.angle_beta   90.00
_cell.angle_gamma   90.00
#
_symmetry.space_group_name_H-M   'P 1'
#
loop_
_entity.id
_entity.type
_entity.pdbx_description
1 polymer ?
#
loop_
_entity_poly.entity_id
_entity_poly.type
_entity_poly.pdbx_seq_one_letter_code
_entity_poly.pdbx_strand_id
1 'polypeptide(L)' 'MSKLSNCLLMLEYLENGRKYNIKELAEKLEVSERMVRSYKEELEKAGVFIDSIMGPYGG' A
#
# COMPACT_ATOMS: atom_id res chain seq x y z
N MET A 1 10.02 -11.07 -2.94
CA MET A 1 8.65 -11.63 -2.92
C MET A 1 7.90 -11.19 -4.15
N SER A 2 6.86 -11.92 -4.50
CA SER A 2 6.08 -11.60 -5.69
C SER A 2 5.21 -10.36 -5.46
N LYS A 3 4.78 -9.76 -6.55
CA LYS A 3 3.88 -8.61 -6.53
C LYS A 3 2.58 -8.94 -5.77
N LEU A 4 2.05 -10.13 -6.02
CA LEU A 4 0.81 -10.56 -5.37
C LEU A 4 0.98 -10.65 -3.85
N SER A 5 2.08 -11.26 -3.40
CA SER A 5 2.36 -11.37 -1.97
C SER A 5 2.47 -10.00 -1.32
N ASN A 6 3.13 -9.06 -1.98
CA ASN A 6 3.28 -7.71 -1.45
C ASN A 6 1.95 -6.96 -1.39
N CYS A 7 1.10 -7.15 -2.40
CA CYS A 7 -0.24 -6.55 -2.38
C CYS A 7 -1.07 -7.06 -1.22
N LEU A 8 -1.01 -8.37 -0.97
CA LEU A 8 -1.75 -8.97 0.14
C LEU A 8 -1.23 -8.50 1.50
N LEU A 9 0.08 -8.39 1.64
CA LEU A 9 0.67 -7.85 2.87
C LEU A 9 0.26 -6.41 3.10
N MET A 10 0.22 -5.61 2.04
CA MET A 10 -0.20 -4.22 2.12
C MET A 10 -1.65 -4.12 2.61
N LEU A 11 -2.53 -4.97 2.08
CA LEU A 11 -3.91 -5.02 2.54
C LEU A 11 -3.99 -5.38 4.02
N GLU A 12 -3.20 -6.34 4.44
CA GLU A 12 -3.20 -6.79 5.83
C GLU A 12 -2.80 -5.65 6.78
N TYR A 13 -1.77 -4.89 6.44
CA TYR A 13 -1.37 -3.74 7.23
C TYR A 13 -2.49 -2.71 7.32
N LEU A 14 -3.15 -2.44 6.21
CA LEU A 14 -4.18 -1.41 6.14
C LEU A 14 -5.47 -1.81 6.84
N GLU A 15 -5.75 -3.10 6.95
CA GLU A 15 -6.94 -3.60 7.64
C GLU A 15 -6.90 -3.39 9.15
N ASN A 16 -5.75 -3.07 9.69
CA ASN A 16 -5.62 -2.80 11.12
C ASN A 16 -6.25 -1.46 11.54
N GLY A 17 -6.82 -0.73 10.59
CA GLY A 17 -7.43 0.57 10.85
C GLY A 17 -6.43 1.69 11.03
N ARG A 18 -5.16 1.38 10.92
CA ARG A 18 -4.08 2.33 11.03
C ARG A 18 -3.80 2.96 9.69
N LYS A 19 -3.52 4.25 9.69
CA LYS A 19 -3.15 4.95 8.45
C LYS A 19 -1.64 4.92 8.25
N TYR A 20 -1.23 4.66 7.04
CA TYR A 20 0.18 4.66 6.66
C TYR A 20 0.40 5.63 5.51
N ASN A 21 1.60 6.24 5.47
CA ASN A 21 1.97 6.96 4.27
C ASN A 21 2.72 6.00 3.34
N ILE A 22 2.93 6.43 2.11
CA ILE A 22 3.58 5.59 1.11
C ILE A 22 5.00 5.20 1.53
N LYS A 23 5.70 6.14 2.16
CA LYS A 23 7.05 5.88 2.61
C LYS A 23 7.10 4.77 3.66
N GLU A 24 6.18 4.81 4.63
CA GLU A 24 6.10 3.79 5.66
C GLU A 24 5.82 2.41 5.07
N LEU A 25 4.89 2.34 4.12
CA LEU A 25 4.56 1.08 3.45
C LEU A 25 5.74 0.55 2.65
N ALA A 26 6.46 1.44 1.98
CA ALA A 26 7.64 1.05 1.22
C ALA A 26 8.69 0.42 2.14
N GLU A 27 8.90 1.01 3.30
CA GLU A 27 9.84 0.49 4.27
C GLU A 27 9.41 -0.87 4.83
N LYS A 28 8.13 -1.00 5.17
CA LYS A 28 7.60 -2.24 5.71
C LYS A 28 7.62 -3.39 4.70
N LEU A 29 7.37 -3.07 3.44
CA LEU A 29 7.36 -4.07 2.38
C LEU A 29 8.73 -4.27 1.74
N GLU A 30 9.70 -3.45 2.12
CA GLU A 30 11.05 -3.47 1.58
C GLU A 30 11.06 -3.27 0.06
N VAL A 31 10.27 -2.33 -0.40
CA VAL A 31 10.17 -1.97 -1.81
C VAL A 31 10.26 -0.45 -1.95
N SER A 32 10.31 0.04 -3.18
CA SER A 32 10.32 1.48 -3.42
C SER A 32 8.93 2.07 -3.27
N GLU A 33 8.86 3.38 -3.08
CA GLU A 33 7.57 4.08 -3.03
C GLU A 33 6.81 3.93 -4.34
N ARG A 34 7.53 3.88 -5.44
CA ARG A 34 6.93 3.67 -6.76
C ARG A 34 6.20 2.33 -6.82
N MET A 35 6.79 1.31 -6.21
CA MET A 35 6.17 -0.02 -6.16
C MET A 35 4.90 0.00 -5.33
N VAL A 36 4.91 0.72 -4.21
CA VAL A 36 3.71 0.85 -3.38
C VAL A 36 2.57 1.50 -4.17
N ARG A 37 2.86 2.54 -4.92
CA ARG A 37 1.85 3.19 -5.77
C ARG A 37 1.30 2.24 -6.82
N SER A 38 2.18 1.43 -7.40
CA SER A 38 1.77 0.42 -8.37
C SER A 38 0.84 -0.62 -7.75
N TYR A 39 1.16 -1.07 -6.53
CA TYR A 39 0.32 -2.02 -5.82
C TYR A 39 -1.05 -1.42 -5.52
N LYS A 40 -1.07 -0.15 -5.10
CA LYS A 40 -2.33 0.54 -4.85
C LYS A 40 -3.21 0.58 -6.10
N GLU A 41 -2.62 0.90 -7.24
CA GLU A 41 -3.35 0.92 -8.51
C GLU A 41 -3.93 -0.46 -8.86
N GLU A 42 -3.13 -1.50 -8.66
CA GLU A 42 -3.59 -2.86 -8.95
C GLU A 42 -4.76 -3.26 -8.06
N LEU A 43 -4.70 -2.88 -6.79
CA LEU A 43 -5.79 -3.17 -5.87
C LEU A 43 -7.05 -2.41 -6.26
N GLU A 44 -6.92 -1.17 -6.69
CA GLU A 44 -8.07 -0.38 -7.15
C GLU A 44 -8.71 -0.99 -8.39
N LYS A 45 -7.89 -1.53 -9.30
CA LYS A 45 -8.40 -2.22 -10.48
C LYS A 45 -9.21 -3.45 -10.10
N ALA A 46 -8.87 -4.08 -8.99
CA ALA A 46 -9.58 -5.24 -8.48
C ALA A 46 -10.81 -4.87 -7.67
N GLY A 47 -11.12 -3.59 -7.56
CA GLY A 47 -12.27 -3.11 -6.81
C GLY A 47 -11.99 -2.82 -5.35
N VAL A 48 -10.72 -2.85 -4.94
CA VAL A 48 -10.33 -2.57 -3.56
C VAL A 48 -9.84 -1.13 -3.47
N PHE A 49 -10.65 -0.27 -2.86
CA PHE A 49 -10.31 1.14 -2.69
C PHE A 49 -9.77 1.36 -1.28
N ILE A 50 -8.61 1.98 -1.19
CA ILE A 50 -7.89 2.11 0.07
C ILE A 50 -7.86 3.57 0.51
N ASP A 51 -8.58 3.85 1.58
CA ASP A 51 -8.62 5.21 2.16
C ASP A 51 -7.57 5.38 3.25
N SER A 52 -6.93 4.29 3.66
CA SER A 52 -5.96 4.31 4.76
C SER A 52 -4.56 4.73 4.34
N ILE A 53 -4.31 4.92 3.05
CA ILE A 53 -3.02 5.38 2.58
C ILE A 53 -3.03 6.91 2.51
N MET A 54 -2.14 7.52 3.28
CA MET A 54 -1.98 8.96 3.23
C MET A 54 -1.16 9.34 2.00
N GLY A 55 -1.47 10.48 1.40
CA GLY A 55 -0.72 10.96 0.27
C GLY A 55 0.71 11.35 0.63
N PRO A 56 1.55 11.65 -0.36
CA PRO A 56 2.95 11.99 -0.11
C PRO A 56 3.13 13.27 0.71
N TYR A 57 2.10 14.05 0.86
CA TYR A 57 2.14 15.30 1.64
C TYR A 57 1.42 15.16 2.99
N GLY A 58 1.19 13.95 3.41
CA GLY A 58 0.66 13.68 4.73
C GLY A 58 -0.84 13.87 4.89
N GLY A 59 -1.51 13.97 3.78
CA GLY A 59 -2.95 14.20 3.94
C GLY A 59 -3.76 13.59 2.88
#